data_0c3c26898bbac196b27257dcbb70dda2
#
_entry.id   0c3c26898bbac196b27257dcbb70dda2
#
_cell.length_a   1.000
_cell.length_b   1.000
_cell.length_c   1.000
_cell.angle_alpha   90.00
_cell.angle_beta   90.00
_cell.angle_gamma   90.00
#
_symmetry.space_group_name_H-M   'P 1'
#
loop_
_entity.id
_entity.type
_entity.pdbx_description
1 polymer ?
#
loop_
_entity_poly.entity_id
_entity_poly.type
_entity_poly.pdbx_seq_one_letter_code
_entity_poly.pdbx_strand_id
1 'polypeptide(L)'
;MKITAVIPIRSGSQRVKDKNLRAFADTNLMELKIKNLLQVPELTSIVVNTNSELAIEIVNKSYRGGVTTHRREEYYASSQCSGSEFFRHLGEVTDTDLFVYCPCTSPFIKPETVSQCINQFISTSDYDCLATVSSV
;
A
#
# COMPACT_ATOMS: atom_id res chain seq x y z
N MET A 1 0.99 3.80 -19.32
CA MET A 1 0.73 4.45 -18.00
C MET A 1 1.28 3.56 -16.89
N LYS A 2 2.09 4.13 -16.02
CA LYS A 2 2.54 3.44 -14.82
C LYS A 2 1.49 3.57 -13.73
N ILE A 3 1.06 2.46 -13.18
CA ILE A 3 0.09 2.40 -12.08
C ILE A 3 0.73 1.60 -10.95
N THR A 4 1.01 2.27 -9.84
CA THR A 4 1.74 1.67 -8.72
C THR A 4 0.85 1.56 -7.49
N ALA A 5 0.73 0.36 -6.94
CA ALA A 5 0.12 0.18 -5.63
C ALA A 5 1.16 0.46 -4.54
N VAL A 6 0.77 1.25 -3.55
CA VAL A 6 1.62 1.60 -2.42
C VAL A 6 1.01 1.03 -1.14
N ILE A 7 1.74 0.15 -0.48
CA ILE A 7 1.35 -0.43 0.80
C ILE A 7 2.15 0.25 1.90
N PRO A 8 1.52 1.06 2.76
CA PRO A 8 2.23 1.70 3.86
C PRO A 8 2.32 0.75 5.06
N ILE A 9 3.52 0.54 5.55
CA ILE A 9 3.78 -0.26 6.75
C ILE A 9 4.61 0.58 7.71
N ARG A 10 4.12 0.76 8.92
CA ARG A 10 4.82 1.53 9.95
C ARG A 10 5.16 0.61 11.12
N SER A 11 6.43 0.62 11.54
CA SER A 11 6.83 0.02 12.82
C SER A 11 6.34 0.92 13.96
N GLY A 12 6.13 0.36 15.14
CA GLY A 12 5.73 1.13 16.30
C GLY A 12 4.24 1.45 16.35
N SER A 13 3.37 0.59 15.81
CA SER A 13 1.92 0.66 15.99
C SER A 13 1.59 0.74 17.49
N GLN A 14 0.84 1.76 17.91
CA GLN A 14 0.62 2.03 19.33
C GLN A 14 -0.40 1.09 19.97
N ARG A 15 -1.45 0.70 19.22
CA ARG A 15 -2.51 -0.16 19.74
C ARG A 15 -2.15 -1.64 19.72
N VAL A 16 -1.56 -2.08 18.62
CA VAL A 16 -1.13 -3.47 18.44
C VAL A 16 0.27 -3.45 17.86
N LYS A 17 1.24 -3.99 18.60
CA LYS A 17 2.65 -4.00 18.18
C LYS A 17 2.79 -4.80 16.87
N ASP A 18 3.46 -4.20 15.87
CA ASP A 18 3.70 -4.80 14.56
C ASP A 18 2.42 -5.37 13.93
N LYS A 19 1.33 -4.62 14.03
CA LYS A 19 -0.01 -5.03 13.61
C LYS A 19 -0.05 -5.68 12.23
N ASN A 20 0.64 -5.07 11.25
CA ASN A 20 0.60 -5.54 9.87
C ASN A 20 1.46 -6.77 9.60
N LEU A 21 2.32 -7.14 10.55
CA LEU A 21 3.24 -8.27 10.45
C LEU A 21 2.92 -9.39 11.43
N ARG A 22 1.95 -9.19 12.33
CA ARG A 22 1.51 -10.24 13.25
C ARG A 22 0.83 -11.37 12.50
N ALA A 23 0.98 -12.58 13.01
CA ALA A 23 0.31 -13.74 12.44
C ALA A 23 -1.21 -13.53 12.39
N PHE A 24 -1.77 -13.78 11.22
CA PHE A 24 -3.20 -13.72 10.93
C PHE A 24 -3.54 -14.96 10.11
N ALA A 25 -4.17 -15.95 10.73
CA ALA A 25 -4.32 -17.27 10.16
C ALA A 25 -2.92 -17.85 9.82
N ASP A 26 -2.65 -18.19 8.58
CA ASP A 26 -1.38 -18.72 8.11
C ASP A 26 -0.49 -17.66 7.42
N THR A 27 -0.84 -16.39 7.58
CA THR A 27 -0.17 -15.27 6.92
C THR A 27 -0.11 -14.06 7.86
N ASN A 28 0.06 -12.85 7.31
CA ASN A 28 -0.10 -11.59 8.01
C ASN A 28 -0.79 -10.59 7.07
N LEU A 29 -1.19 -9.43 7.61
CA LEU A 29 -1.95 -8.46 6.83
C LEU A 29 -1.16 -7.91 5.64
N MET A 30 0.15 -7.69 5.79
CA MET A 30 0.99 -7.21 4.69
C MET A 30 1.06 -8.22 3.56
N GLU A 31 1.36 -9.48 3.86
CA GLU A 31 1.48 -10.51 2.82
C GLU A 31 0.15 -10.81 2.16
N LEU A 32 -0.96 -10.78 2.93
CA LEU A 32 -2.30 -10.91 2.37
C LEU A 32 -2.57 -9.80 1.35
N LYS A 33 -2.24 -8.56 1.69
CA LYS A 33 -2.41 -7.42 0.78
C LYS A 33 -1.54 -7.57 -0.47
N ILE A 34 -0.29 -7.97 -0.32
CA ILE A 34 0.60 -8.21 -1.45
C ILE A 34 0.01 -9.27 -2.39
N LYS A 35 -0.43 -10.40 -1.86
CA LYS A 35 -1.00 -11.49 -2.66
C LYS A 35 -2.25 -11.04 -3.42
N ASN A 36 -3.10 -10.24 -2.78
CA ASN A 36 -4.28 -9.69 -3.44
C ASN A 36 -3.90 -8.75 -4.59
N LEU A 37 -2.95 -7.85 -4.36
CA LEU A 37 -2.55 -6.88 -5.37
C LEU A 37 -1.81 -7.51 -6.55
N LEU A 38 -1.11 -8.62 -6.33
CA LEU A 38 -0.49 -9.37 -7.42
C LEU A 38 -1.50 -9.94 -8.41
N GLN A 39 -2.78 -10.02 -8.03
CA GLN A 39 -3.87 -10.49 -8.90
C GLN A 39 -4.55 -9.35 -9.68
N VAL A 40 -4.12 -8.10 -9.49
CA VAL A 40 -4.71 -6.93 -10.17
C VAL A 40 -3.92 -6.66 -11.45
N PRO A 41 -4.48 -6.97 -12.64
CA PRO A 41 -3.70 -6.89 -13.89
C PRO A 41 -3.34 -5.46 -14.31
N GLU A 42 -4.09 -4.45 -13.87
CA GLU A 42 -3.83 -3.05 -14.20
C GLU A 42 -2.59 -2.49 -13.53
N LEU A 43 -2.13 -3.09 -12.43
CA LEU A 43 -0.96 -2.61 -11.70
C LEU A 43 0.33 -2.94 -12.45
N THR A 44 1.19 -1.95 -12.61
CA THR A 44 2.51 -2.14 -13.22
C THR A 44 3.59 -2.42 -12.17
N SER A 45 3.36 -2.01 -10.92
CA SER A 45 4.29 -2.24 -9.82
C SER A 45 3.59 -2.19 -8.47
N ILE A 46 4.22 -2.80 -7.47
CA ILE A 46 3.78 -2.76 -6.07
C ILE A 46 4.96 -2.35 -5.23
N VAL A 47 4.77 -1.34 -4.38
CA VAL A 47 5.81 -0.82 -3.50
C VAL A 47 5.33 -0.89 -2.05
N VAL A 48 6.15 -1.47 -1.19
CA VAL A 48 5.94 -1.40 0.26
C VAL A 48 6.76 -0.23 0.78
N ASN A 49 6.08 0.82 1.23
CA ASN A 49 6.70 2.01 1.81
C ASN A 49 6.75 1.86 3.33
N THR A 50 7.95 1.69 3.88
CA THR A 50 8.06 1.25 5.27
C THR A 50 9.36 1.70 5.94
N ASN A 51 9.31 1.92 7.26
CA ASN A 51 10.47 2.06 8.12
C ASN A 51 10.79 0.76 8.88
N SER A 52 10.07 -0.34 8.61
CA SER A 52 10.25 -1.61 9.30
C SER A 52 11.30 -2.47 8.60
N GLU A 53 12.40 -2.77 9.29
CA GLU A 53 13.42 -3.69 8.76
C GLU A 53 12.84 -5.08 8.48
N LEU A 54 11.95 -5.54 9.35
CA LEU A 54 11.31 -6.84 9.19
C LEU A 54 10.46 -6.90 7.92
N ALA A 55 9.68 -5.85 7.64
CA ALA A 55 8.88 -5.78 6.41
C ALA A 55 9.76 -5.80 5.17
N ILE A 56 10.85 -5.03 5.17
CA ILE A 56 11.80 -4.99 4.06
C ILE A 56 12.41 -6.38 3.83
N GLU A 57 12.81 -7.04 4.90
CA GLU A 57 13.40 -8.39 4.83
C GLU A 57 12.42 -9.39 4.23
N ILE A 58 11.17 -9.40 4.68
CA ILE A 58 10.14 -10.30 4.16
C ILE A 58 9.93 -10.08 2.66
N VAL A 59 9.80 -8.82 2.24
CA VAL A 59 9.58 -8.50 0.82
C VAL A 59 10.77 -8.94 -0.02
N ASN A 60 11.98 -8.63 0.41
CA ASN A 60 13.19 -8.97 -0.35
C ASN A 60 13.41 -10.47 -0.46
N LYS A 61 13.00 -11.23 0.56
CA LYS A 61 13.17 -12.68 0.59
C LYS A 61 12.10 -13.41 -0.21
N SER A 62 10.83 -13.00 -0.07
CA SER A 62 9.69 -13.79 -0.54
C SER A 62 9.03 -13.24 -1.81
N TYR A 63 9.27 -11.97 -2.16
CA TYR A 63 8.56 -11.30 -3.26
C TYR A 63 9.51 -10.65 -4.27
N ARG A 64 10.74 -11.16 -4.35
CA ARG A 64 11.76 -10.62 -5.26
C ARG A 64 11.25 -10.62 -6.70
N GLY A 65 11.36 -9.47 -7.36
CA GLY A 65 10.97 -9.30 -8.76
C GLY A 65 9.52 -8.92 -8.99
N GLY A 66 8.64 -9.03 -7.97
CA GLY A 66 7.22 -8.64 -8.08
C GLY A 66 6.85 -7.45 -7.23
N VAL A 67 7.58 -7.25 -6.14
CA VAL A 67 7.32 -6.19 -5.17
C VAL A 67 8.64 -5.54 -4.80
N THR A 68 8.65 -4.23 -4.70
CA THR A 68 9.83 -3.48 -4.25
C THR A 68 9.53 -2.79 -2.92
N THR A 69 10.58 -2.33 -2.26
CA THR A 69 10.45 -1.59 -1.01
C THR A 69 11.00 -0.19 -1.17
N HIS A 70 10.38 0.77 -0.50
CA HIS A 70 10.93 2.10 -0.27
C HIS A 70 11.11 2.28 1.22
N ARG A 71 12.36 2.55 1.64
CA ARG A 71 12.66 2.80 3.06
C ARG A 71 12.17 4.18 3.43
N ARG A 72 11.15 4.23 4.29
CA ARG A 72 10.56 5.48 4.77
C ARG A 72 11.44 6.08 5.85
N GLU A 73 11.72 7.38 5.76
CA GLU A 73 12.37 8.11 6.84
C GLU A 73 11.49 8.12 8.09
N GLU A 74 12.11 8.10 9.26
CA GLU A 74 11.40 8.01 10.55
C GLU A 74 10.38 9.14 10.75
N TYR A 75 10.65 10.34 10.26
CA TYR A 75 9.71 11.46 10.35
C TYR A 75 8.35 11.09 9.75
N TYR A 76 8.35 10.48 8.57
CA TYR A 76 7.12 10.12 7.86
C TYR A 76 6.41 8.91 8.48
N ALA A 77 7.05 8.22 9.40
CA ALA A 77 6.46 7.14 10.18
C ALA A 77 6.04 7.60 11.57
N SER A 78 6.36 8.84 11.96
CA SER A 78 6.10 9.38 13.27
C SER A 78 4.68 9.94 13.39
N SER A 79 4.24 10.13 14.62
CA SER A 79 2.96 10.78 14.93
C SER A 79 2.98 12.28 14.66
N GLN A 80 4.15 12.88 14.43
CA GLN A 80 4.32 14.30 14.12
C GLN A 80 4.04 14.62 12.66
N CYS A 81 4.15 13.64 11.78
CA CYS A 81 3.85 13.81 10.36
C CYS A 81 2.34 13.81 10.14
N SER A 82 1.82 14.86 9.50
CA SER A 82 0.39 14.90 9.16
C SER A 82 0.09 13.97 7.98
N GLY A 83 -1.20 13.64 7.80
CA GLY A 83 -1.64 12.85 6.65
C GLY A 83 -1.29 13.53 5.33
N SER A 84 -1.47 14.85 5.23
CA SER A 84 -1.14 15.61 4.02
C SER A 84 0.35 15.56 3.70
N GLU A 85 1.20 15.70 4.70
CA GLU A 85 2.66 15.58 4.53
C GLU A 85 3.04 14.19 4.03
N PHE A 86 2.41 13.17 4.59
CA PHE A 86 2.68 11.78 4.21
C PHE A 86 2.28 11.51 2.76
N PHE A 87 1.08 11.93 2.35
CA PHE A 87 0.64 11.74 0.97
C PHE A 87 1.48 12.52 -0.03
N ARG A 88 1.92 13.73 0.33
CA ARG A 88 2.88 14.47 -0.50
C ARG A 88 4.18 13.69 -0.66
N HIS A 89 4.71 13.17 0.44
CA HIS A 89 5.91 12.34 0.43
C HIS A 89 5.75 11.13 -0.51
N LEU A 90 4.63 10.42 -0.43
CA LEU A 90 4.37 9.29 -1.31
C LEU A 90 4.40 9.70 -2.79
N GLY A 91 3.80 10.84 -3.12
CA GLY A 91 3.81 11.36 -4.48
C GLY A 91 5.20 11.73 -4.97
N GLU A 92 6.06 12.22 -4.08
CA GLU A 92 7.43 12.63 -4.44
C GLU A 92 8.37 11.43 -4.63
N VAL A 93 8.20 10.36 -3.85
CA VAL A 93 9.11 9.21 -3.87
C VAL A 93 8.64 8.06 -4.77
N THR A 94 7.41 8.11 -5.27
CA THR A 94 6.86 7.07 -6.11
C THR A 94 6.86 7.52 -7.57
N ASP A 95 7.72 6.93 -8.39
CA ASP A 95 7.78 7.22 -9.83
C ASP A 95 6.62 6.50 -10.53
N THR A 96 5.50 7.20 -10.66
CA THR A 96 4.29 6.61 -11.24
C THR A 96 3.37 7.70 -11.80
N ASP A 97 2.51 7.32 -12.75
CA ASP A 97 1.48 8.21 -13.27
C ASP A 97 0.24 8.22 -12.37
N LEU A 98 -0.06 7.08 -11.78
CA LEU A 98 -1.18 6.91 -10.86
C LEU A 98 -0.74 6.02 -9.71
N PHE A 99 -0.93 6.45 -8.46
CA PHE A 99 -0.71 5.54 -7.36
C PHE A 99 -2.02 5.12 -6.70
N VAL A 100 -2.05 3.88 -6.26
CA VAL A 100 -3.19 3.27 -5.58
C VAL A 100 -2.77 3.01 -4.14
N TYR A 101 -3.32 3.78 -3.22
CA TYR A 101 -2.99 3.67 -1.79
C TYR A 101 -3.75 2.50 -1.18
N CYS A 102 -3.02 1.50 -0.71
CA CYS A 102 -3.58 0.22 -0.27
C CYS A 102 -3.15 -0.11 1.18
N PRO A 103 -3.82 0.46 2.19
CA PRO A 103 -3.49 0.14 3.58
C PRO A 103 -3.88 -1.30 3.93
N CYS A 104 -3.09 -1.90 4.80
CA CYS A 104 -3.33 -3.28 5.25
C CYS A 104 -4.56 -3.42 6.14
N THR A 105 -5.09 -2.32 6.64
CA THR A 105 -6.28 -2.29 7.50
C THR A 105 -7.58 -2.60 6.77
N SER A 106 -7.53 -2.76 5.45
CA SER A 106 -8.67 -3.19 4.63
C SER A 106 -8.35 -4.51 3.94
N PRO A 107 -8.18 -5.62 4.71
CA PRO A 107 -7.64 -6.87 4.17
C PRO A 107 -8.59 -7.61 3.24
N PHE A 108 -9.90 -7.32 3.28
CA PHE A 108 -10.92 -8.06 2.53
C PHE A 108 -11.38 -7.35 1.26
N ILE A 109 -10.74 -6.24 0.88
CA ILE A 109 -10.99 -5.63 -0.43
C ILE A 109 -10.46 -6.59 -1.49
N LYS A 110 -11.34 -6.98 -2.41
CA LYS A 110 -11.01 -7.96 -3.45
C LYS A 110 -10.19 -7.34 -4.58
N PRO A 111 -9.35 -8.14 -5.26
CA PRO A 111 -8.61 -7.66 -6.44
C PRO A 111 -9.54 -7.04 -7.51
N GLU A 112 -10.72 -7.61 -7.71
CA GLU A 112 -11.71 -7.12 -8.68
C GLU A 112 -12.19 -5.71 -8.34
N THR A 113 -12.34 -5.40 -7.05
CA THR A 113 -12.71 -4.06 -6.60
C THR A 113 -11.63 -3.05 -6.92
N VAL A 114 -10.37 -3.41 -6.71
CA VAL A 114 -9.23 -2.55 -7.05
C VAL A 114 -9.19 -2.29 -8.56
N SER A 115 -9.36 -3.34 -9.37
CA SER A 115 -9.44 -3.22 -10.84
C SER A 115 -10.55 -2.27 -11.27
N GLN A 116 -11.74 -2.41 -10.70
CA GLN A 116 -12.88 -1.53 -11.00
C GLN A 116 -12.59 -0.08 -10.65
N CYS A 117 -11.98 0.17 -9.49
CA CYS A 117 -11.63 1.52 -9.07
C CYS A 117 -10.61 2.16 -10.03
N ILE A 118 -9.59 1.42 -10.43
CA ILE A 118 -8.57 1.90 -11.36
C ILE A 118 -9.23 2.26 -12.70
N ASN A 119 -10.03 1.36 -13.26
CA ASN A 119 -10.66 1.57 -14.55
C ASN A 119 -11.67 2.72 -14.52
N GLN A 120 -12.44 2.85 -13.45
CA GLN A 120 -13.36 3.96 -13.27
C GLN A 120 -12.61 5.29 -13.17
N PHE A 121 -11.52 5.34 -12.42
CA PHE A 121 -10.71 6.55 -12.27
C PHE A 121 -10.11 6.99 -13.60
N ILE A 122 -9.57 6.05 -14.38
CA ILE A 122 -8.94 6.35 -15.66
C ILE A 122 -9.97 6.80 -16.69
N SER A 123 -11.21 6.32 -16.62
CA SER A 123 -12.25 6.59 -17.62
C SER A 123 -12.84 8.00 -17.54
N THR A 124 -12.47 8.79 -16.53
CA THR A 124 -13.01 10.14 -16.34
C THR A 124 -11.90 11.11 -15.95
N SER A 125 -12.11 12.40 -16.25
CA SER A 125 -11.24 13.49 -15.79
C SER A 125 -11.94 14.42 -14.81
N ASP A 126 -13.09 14.00 -14.28
CA ASP A 126 -13.93 14.85 -13.46
C ASP A 126 -13.42 15.01 -12.01
N TYR A 127 -12.51 14.14 -11.58
CA TYR A 127 -11.95 14.19 -10.23
C TYR A 127 -10.51 13.69 -10.20
N ASP A 128 -9.78 14.12 -9.17
CA ASP A 128 -8.37 13.80 -8.99
C ASP A 128 -8.13 12.65 -8.01
N CYS A 129 -9.19 12.16 -7.36
CA CYS A 129 -9.10 11.10 -6.38
C CYS A 129 -10.38 10.27 -6.38
N LEU A 130 -10.22 8.96 -6.15
CA LEU A 130 -11.34 8.04 -5.96
C LEU A 130 -11.03 7.20 -4.71
N ALA A 131 -12.00 7.07 -3.83
CA ALA A 131 -11.83 6.29 -2.60
C ALA A 131 -12.98 5.29 -2.46
N THR A 132 -12.66 4.12 -1.89
CA THR A 132 -13.67 3.16 -1.47
C THR A 132 -14.17 3.53 -0.08
N VAL A 133 -15.46 3.36 0.15
CA VAL A 133 -16.07 3.60 1.46
C VAL A 133 -16.99 2.45 1.82
N SER A 134 -17.20 2.25 3.11
CA SER A 134 -18.18 1.27 3.59
C SER A 134 -19.56 1.91 3.63
N SER A 135 -20.56 1.14 3.21
CA SER A 135 -21.96 1.51 3.45
C SER A 135 -22.30 1.23 4.91
N VAL A 136 -22.99 2.13 5.54
CA VAL A 136 -23.44 1.96 6.93
C VAL A 136 -24.94 1.70 6.95
#